data_ed604d7e8c19ff27f0e42cfa1faae21b
#
_entry.id   ed604d7e8c19ff27f0e42cfa1faae21b
#
_cell.length_a   1.000
_cell.length_b   1.000
_cell.length_c   1.000
_cell.angle_alpha   90.00
_cell.angle_beta   90.00
_cell.angle_gamma   90.00
#
_symmetry.space_group_name_H-M   'P 1'
#
loop_
_entity.id
_entity.type
_entity.pdbx_description
1 polymer ?
#
loop_
_entity_poly.entity_id
_entity_poly.type
_entity_poly.pdbx_seq_one_letter_code
_entity_poly.pdbx_strand_id
1 'polypeptide(L)'
;KDELDFTKAPYSPETVYKSVLAVLPSIEMVDSRYEDWTNIGVNNLIADNAVHAHWIYGEEKKELNLFNFNNHSVDLLINGKLIEKGNASAVMGNPINSLTWLINTLASIGKVLPKNNYISTGTCTKAISISRGDKITADFGKLGIVKFEFKE
;
A
#
# COMPACT_ATOMS: atom_id res chain seq x y z
N LYS A 1 -3.55 -7.53 14.12
CA LYS A 1 -4.33 -8.24 15.14
C LYS A 1 -3.39 -8.77 16.22
N ASP A 2 -2.54 -9.72 15.87
CA ASP A 2 -1.61 -10.33 16.80
C ASP A 2 -0.17 -10.02 16.35
N GLU A 3 0.74 -9.81 17.34
CA GLU A 3 2.17 -9.69 17.08
C GLU A 3 2.75 -11.08 16.83
N LEU A 4 3.53 -11.22 15.78
CA LEU A 4 4.17 -12.49 15.43
C LEU A 4 5.57 -12.56 16.03
N ASP A 5 5.81 -13.61 16.77
CA ASP A 5 7.06 -13.89 17.47
C ASP A 5 8.20 -14.14 16.48
N PHE A 6 9.17 -13.23 16.40
CA PHE A 6 10.28 -13.32 15.44
C PHE A 6 11.11 -14.62 15.56
N THR A 7 11.08 -15.29 16.71
CA THR A 7 11.81 -16.57 16.92
C THR A 7 11.16 -17.74 16.19
N LYS A 8 9.91 -17.58 15.71
CA LYS A 8 9.16 -18.59 14.96
C LYS A 8 9.16 -18.37 13.46
N ALA A 9 9.87 -17.33 12.99
CA ALA A 9 10.01 -17.07 11.55
C ALA A 9 10.88 -18.17 10.89
N PRO A 10 10.76 -18.39 9.55
CA PRO A 10 9.94 -17.63 8.63
C PRO A 10 8.45 -18.01 8.65
N TYR A 11 7.60 -17.03 8.49
CA TYR A 11 6.15 -17.21 8.40
C TYR A 11 5.68 -17.39 6.96
N SER A 12 4.64 -18.21 6.78
CA SER A 12 3.94 -18.34 5.50
C SER A 12 2.91 -17.21 5.30
N PRO A 13 2.54 -16.88 4.05
CA PRO A 13 1.47 -15.91 3.78
C PRO A 13 0.14 -16.27 4.45
N GLU A 14 -0.18 -17.55 4.57
CA GLU A 14 -1.38 -18.01 5.26
C GLU A 14 -1.36 -17.68 6.76
N THR A 15 -0.22 -17.85 7.42
CA THR A 15 -0.06 -17.51 8.83
C THR A 15 -0.19 -16.00 9.04
N VAL A 16 0.48 -15.22 8.19
CA VAL A 16 0.41 -13.75 8.23
C VAL A 16 -1.00 -13.24 7.98
N TYR A 17 -1.72 -13.81 7.01
CA TYR A 17 -3.10 -13.45 6.73
C TYR A 17 -4.02 -13.59 7.96
N LYS A 18 -3.85 -14.65 8.77
CA LYS A 18 -4.62 -14.87 10.00
C LYS A 18 -4.35 -13.79 11.07
N SER A 19 -3.21 -13.12 11.01
CA SER A 19 -2.83 -12.04 11.93
C SER A 19 -3.30 -10.65 11.47
N VAL A 20 -3.81 -10.52 10.24
CA VAL A 20 -4.37 -9.26 9.74
C VAL A 20 -5.69 -8.99 10.43
N LEU A 21 -5.87 -7.77 10.96
CA LEU A 21 -7.12 -7.33 11.58
C LEU A 21 -8.13 -6.85 10.55
N ALA A 22 -7.64 -6.02 9.63
CA ALA A 22 -8.47 -5.36 8.62
C ALA A 22 -7.64 -5.03 7.38
N VAL A 23 -8.31 -4.77 6.28
CA VAL A 23 -7.75 -4.18 5.07
C VAL A 23 -8.50 -2.90 4.74
N LEU A 24 -7.82 -1.94 4.14
CA LEU A 24 -8.41 -0.67 3.73
C LEU A 24 -7.85 -0.23 2.38
N PRO A 25 -8.67 0.45 1.56
CA PRO A 25 -8.19 1.07 0.34
C PRO A 25 -7.35 2.29 0.69
N SER A 26 -6.28 2.54 -0.06
CA SER A 26 -5.44 3.70 0.20
C SER A 26 -4.80 4.26 -1.07
N ILE A 27 -4.43 5.53 -1.00
CA ILE A 27 -3.63 6.24 -2.00
C ILE A 27 -2.38 6.76 -1.29
N GLU A 28 -1.22 6.51 -1.87
CA GLU A 28 0.01 7.18 -1.51
C GLU A 28 0.23 8.35 -2.45
N MET A 29 0.42 9.53 -1.89
CA MET A 29 0.96 10.68 -2.61
C MET A 29 2.47 10.68 -2.45
N VAL A 30 3.16 10.70 -3.57
CA VAL A 30 4.61 10.78 -3.60
C VAL A 30 5.03 12.19 -4.00
N ASP A 31 6.06 12.71 -3.35
CA ASP A 31 6.70 13.98 -3.68
C ASP A 31 8.17 13.89 -3.28
N SER A 32 9.06 14.47 -4.08
CA SER A 32 10.49 14.39 -3.86
C SER A 32 11.11 15.74 -3.66
N ARG A 33 12.14 15.79 -2.83
CA ARG A 33 13.01 16.95 -2.68
C ARG A 33 14.01 17.08 -3.84
N TYR A 34 14.05 16.09 -4.74
CA TYR A 34 14.93 16.01 -5.90
C TYR A 34 14.14 16.20 -7.20
N GLU A 35 14.63 17.00 -8.12
CA GLU A 35 13.99 17.23 -9.43
C GLU A 35 13.89 15.95 -10.26
N ASP A 36 14.95 15.16 -10.30
CA ASP A 36 14.98 13.87 -11.01
C ASP A 36 15.13 12.71 -10.01
N TRP A 37 14.10 12.51 -9.20
CA TRP A 37 14.09 11.50 -8.14
C TRP A 37 14.27 10.06 -8.64
N THR A 38 14.00 9.78 -9.91
CA THR A 38 14.17 8.45 -10.51
C THR A 38 15.62 8.05 -10.70
N ASN A 39 16.54 9.02 -10.73
CA ASN A 39 17.98 8.83 -11.01
C ASN A 39 18.90 9.16 -9.83
N ILE A 40 18.36 9.45 -8.65
CA ILE A 40 19.16 9.88 -7.48
C ILE A 40 19.93 8.75 -6.78
N GLY A 41 19.67 7.51 -7.15
CA GLY A 41 20.24 6.34 -6.49
C GLY A 41 19.60 5.99 -5.13
N VAL A 42 19.81 4.75 -4.71
CA VAL A 42 19.09 4.17 -3.57
C VAL A 42 19.33 4.90 -2.24
N ASN A 43 20.53 5.36 -1.98
CA ASN A 43 20.86 6.05 -0.73
C ASN A 43 20.09 7.37 -0.59
N ASN A 44 20.03 8.16 -1.66
CA ASN A 44 19.27 9.41 -1.68
C ASN A 44 17.76 9.14 -1.62
N LEU A 45 17.28 8.10 -2.30
CA LEU A 45 15.88 7.69 -2.22
C LEU A 45 15.49 7.31 -0.79
N ILE A 46 16.34 6.57 -0.07
CA ILE A 46 16.10 6.25 1.34
C ILE A 46 16.12 7.51 2.20
N ALA A 47 17.07 8.43 1.97
CA ALA A 47 17.16 9.70 2.69
C ALA A 47 15.94 10.59 2.45
N ASP A 48 15.33 10.49 1.28
CA ASP A 48 14.08 11.19 0.88
C ASP A 48 12.82 10.43 1.30
N ASN A 49 12.93 9.51 2.26
CA ASN A 49 11.81 8.69 2.75
C ASN A 49 11.09 7.92 1.62
N ALA A 50 11.84 7.46 0.61
CA ALA A 50 11.32 6.80 -0.59
C ALA A 50 10.24 7.64 -1.31
N VAL A 51 10.42 8.96 -1.35
CA VAL A 51 9.52 9.98 -1.92
C VAL A 51 8.11 10.01 -1.29
N HIS A 52 7.93 9.40 -0.14
CA HIS A 52 6.65 9.41 0.57
C HIS A 52 6.31 10.81 1.08
N ALA A 53 5.15 11.33 0.73
CA ALA A 53 4.63 12.60 1.20
C ALA A 53 3.39 12.43 2.10
N HIS A 54 2.33 11.81 1.56
CA HIS A 54 1.08 11.61 2.29
C HIS A 54 0.49 10.23 2.02
N TRP A 55 -0.23 9.71 3.00
CA TRP A 55 -0.99 8.49 2.86
C TRP A 55 -2.46 8.75 3.23
N ILE A 56 -3.33 8.61 2.24
CA ILE A 56 -4.78 8.81 2.38
C ILE A 56 -5.44 7.43 2.33
N TYR A 57 -6.23 7.09 3.32
CA TYR A 57 -6.88 5.78 3.41
C TYR A 57 -8.37 5.91 3.71
N GLY A 58 -9.12 4.91 3.28
CA GLY A 58 -10.55 4.78 3.50
C GLY A 58 -10.88 3.95 4.73
N GLU A 59 -12.10 3.44 4.77
CA GLU A 59 -12.60 2.64 5.89
C GLU A 59 -11.98 1.25 5.95
N GLU A 60 -11.78 0.76 7.16
CA GLU A 60 -11.35 -0.62 7.42
C GLU A 60 -12.43 -1.63 7.08
N LYS A 61 -12.05 -2.72 6.40
CA LYS A 61 -12.89 -3.89 6.14
C LYS A 61 -12.31 -5.09 6.88
N LYS A 62 -13.10 -5.69 7.76
CA LYS A 62 -12.68 -6.79 8.64
C LYS A 62 -13.00 -8.18 8.07
N GLU A 63 -13.96 -8.26 7.15
CA GLU A 63 -14.34 -9.51 6.48
C GLU A 63 -13.38 -9.80 5.31
N LEU A 64 -12.14 -10.14 5.63
CA LEU A 64 -11.06 -10.32 4.64
C LEU A 64 -11.35 -11.42 3.61
N ASN A 65 -12.15 -12.42 3.98
CA ASN A 65 -12.56 -13.52 3.13
C ASN A 65 -13.49 -13.11 1.96
N LEU A 66 -14.01 -11.89 1.98
CA LEU A 66 -14.83 -11.34 0.90
C LEU A 66 -13.99 -10.82 -0.28
N PHE A 67 -12.66 -10.74 -0.12
CA PHE A 67 -11.77 -10.13 -1.11
C PHE A 67 -10.84 -11.16 -1.74
N ASN A 68 -10.79 -11.17 -3.05
CA ASN A 68 -9.80 -11.92 -3.82
C ASN A 68 -8.61 -11.02 -4.14
N PHE A 69 -7.64 -10.96 -3.22
CA PHE A 69 -6.45 -10.11 -3.38
C PHE A 69 -5.53 -10.54 -4.55
N ASN A 70 -5.67 -11.74 -5.09
CA ASN A 70 -4.94 -12.16 -6.29
C ASN A 70 -5.47 -11.51 -7.57
N ASN A 71 -6.70 -10.99 -7.55
CA ASN A 71 -7.34 -10.39 -8.71
C ASN A 71 -8.33 -9.27 -8.32
N HIS A 72 -7.92 -8.39 -7.42
CA HIS A 72 -8.73 -7.25 -7.00
C HIS A 72 -8.40 -6.04 -7.86
N SER A 73 -9.35 -5.57 -8.66
CA SER A 73 -9.17 -4.43 -9.55
C SER A 73 -9.23 -3.10 -8.81
N VAL A 74 -8.49 -2.13 -9.31
CA VAL A 74 -8.48 -0.74 -8.83
C VAL A 74 -8.59 0.19 -10.03
N ASP A 75 -9.56 1.10 -10.00
CA ASP A 75 -9.72 2.16 -10.99
C ASP A 75 -9.25 3.50 -10.39
N LEU A 76 -8.34 4.18 -11.07
CA LEU A 76 -7.83 5.48 -10.66
C LEU A 76 -8.34 6.57 -11.60
N LEU A 77 -9.06 7.54 -11.02
CA LEU A 77 -9.71 8.61 -11.76
C LEU A 77 -9.17 9.98 -11.33
N ILE A 78 -9.02 10.88 -12.30
CA ILE A 78 -8.79 12.31 -12.07
C ILE A 78 -9.97 13.09 -12.65
N ASN A 79 -10.59 13.96 -11.86
CA ASN A 79 -11.72 14.79 -12.25
C ASN A 79 -12.89 13.98 -12.87
N GLY A 80 -13.10 12.75 -12.34
CA GLY A 80 -14.13 11.82 -12.81
C GLY A 80 -13.77 11.04 -14.09
N LYS A 81 -12.61 11.30 -14.70
CA LYS A 81 -12.13 10.57 -15.88
C LYS A 81 -11.21 9.44 -15.44
N LEU A 82 -11.47 8.22 -15.91
CA LEU A 82 -10.60 7.07 -15.70
C LEU A 82 -9.24 7.31 -16.38
N ILE A 83 -8.16 7.25 -15.58
CA ILE A 83 -6.78 7.48 -16.05
C ILE A 83 -5.99 6.17 -16.07
N GLU A 84 -6.14 5.35 -15.04
CA GLU A 84 -5.38 4.11 -14.90
C GLU A 84 -6.26 3.00 -14.32
N LYS A 85 -5.99 1.77 -14.75
CA LYS A 85 -6.55 0.55 -14.15
C LYS A 85 -5.43 -0.29 -13.59
N GLY A 86 -5.62 -0.71 -12.37
CA GLY A 86 -4.65 -1.53 -11.67
C GLY A 86 -5.25 -2.80 -11.10
N ASN A 87 -4.39 -3.59 -10.49
CA ASN A 87 -4.79 -4.83 -9.84
C ASN A 87 -3.91 -5.09 -8.62
N ALA A 88 -4.49 -5.60 -7.55
CA ALA A 88 -3.76 -5.93 -6.34
C ALA A 88 -2.66 -6.99 -6.58
N SER A 89 -2.78 -7.82 -7.61
CA SER A 89 -1.73 -8.77 -8.00
C SER A 89 -0.42 -8.11 -8.44
N ALA A 90 -0.42 -6.82 -8.79
CA ALA A 90 0.81 -6.07 -9.05
C ALA A 90 1.72 -6.01 -7.83
N VAL A 91 1.16 -6.16 -6.63
CA VAL A 91 1.88 -6.18 -5.37
C VAL A 91 2.35 -7.61 -5.08
N MET A 92 3.51 -8.02 -5.63
CA MET A 92 4.12 -9.34 -5.42
C MET A 92 3.16 -10.53 -5.65
N GLY A 93 2.24 -10.41 -6.61
CA GLY A 93 1.18 -11.40 -6.88
C GLY A 93 0.01 -11.33 -5.91
N ASN A 94 0.22 -10.87 -4.68
CA ASN A 94 -0.79 -10.67 -3.64
C ASN A 94 -0.22 -9.75 -2.55
N PRO A 95 -0.94 -8.71 -2.09
CA PRO A 95 -0.50 -7.81 -1.01
C PRO A 95 -0.04 -8.53 0.28
N ILE A 96 -0.62 -9.68 0.58
CA ILE A 96 -0.18 -10.52 1.72
C ILE A 96 1.25 -11.02 1.57
N ASN A 97 1.72 -11.24 0.34
CA ASN A 97 3.12 -11.63 0.11
C ASN A 97 4.09 -10.51 0.50
N SER A 98 3.74 -9.27 0.18
CA SER A 98 4.53 -8.09 0.59
C SER A 98 4.59 -7.94 2.11
N LEU A 99 3.45 -8.07 2.79
CA LEU A 99 3.40 -8.06 4.25
C LEU A 99 4.21 -9.22 4.86
N THR A 100 4.11 -10.41 4.27
CA THR A 100 4.88 -11.59 4.70
C THR A 100 6.38 -11.37 4.56
N TRP A 101 6.79 -10.78 3.43
CA TRP A 101 8.18 -10.40 3.21
C TRP A 101 8.68 -9.42 4.28
N LEU A 102 7.91 -8.37 4.58
CA LEU A 102 8.25 -7.39 5.61
C LEU A 102 8.44 -8.05 6.98
N ILE A 103 7.49 -8.89 7.40
CA ILE A 103 7.52 -9.55 8.71
C ILE A 103 8.74 -10.48 8.81
N ASN A 104 9.02 -11.27 7.78
CA ASN A 104 10.18 -12.17 7.77
C ASN A 104 11.50 -11.40 7.72
N THR A 105 11.56 -10.28 7.00
CA THR A 105 12.72 -9.40 6.97
C THR A 105 12.99 -8.79 8.35
N LEU A 106 11.97 -8.28 9.03
CA LEU A 106 12.11 -7.79 10.40
C LEU A 106 12.57 -8.87 11.35
N ALA A 107 11.99 -10.07 11.26
CA ALA A 107 12.37 -11.22 12.07
C ALA A 107 13.85 -11.61 11.88
N SER A 108 14.37 -11.56 10.66
CA SER A 108 15.78 -11.89 10.37
C SER A 108 16.79 -10.96 11.04
N ILE A 109 16.35 -9.78 11.47
CA ILE A 109 17.17 -8.81 12.23
C ILE A 109 16.72 -8.67 13.69
N GLY A 110 15.98 -9.66 14.21
CA GLY A 110 15.52 -9.71 15.59
C GLY A 110 14.46 -8.67 15.95
N LYS A 111 13.72 -8.16 14.96
CA LYS A 111 12.65 -7.18 15.16
C LYS A 111 11.28 -7.79 14.91
N VAL A 112 10.26 -7.19 15.50
CA VAL A 112 8.85 -7.52 15.27
C VAL A 112 8.14 -6.34 14.62
N LEU A 113 7.08 -6.64 13.89
CA LEU A 113 6.10 -5.65 13.46
C LEU A 113 5.09 -5.50 14.62
N PRO A 114 5.03 -4.35 15.31
CA PRO A 114 4.10 -4.18 16.41
C PRO A 114 2.65 -4.34 15.95
N LYS A 115 1.79 -4.91 16.80
CA LYS A 115 0.35 -5.01 16.53
C LYS A 115 -0.31 -3.64 16.36
N ASN A 116 -1.42 -3.61 15.65
CA ASN A 116 -2.21 -2.41 15.38
C ASN A 116 -1.51 -1.33 14.54
N ASN A 117 -0.43 -1.69 13.84
CA ASN A 117 0.17 -0.81 12.85
C ASN A 117 -0.53 -0.91 11.50
N TYR A 118 -0.62 0.22 10.82
CA TYR A 118 -1.01 0.29 9.41
C TYR A 118 0.22 0.04 8.53
N ILE A 119 0.03 -0.77 7.50
CA ILE A 119 1.09 -1.15 6.56
C ILE A 119 0.62 -0.88 5.14
N SER A 120 1.33 -0.03 4.41
CA SER A 120 1.20 0.06 2.96
C SER A 120 1.94 -1.11 2.32
N THR A 121 1.23 -1.88 1.51
CA THR A 121 1.78 -3.13 0.93
C THR A 121 2.41 -2.92 -0.44
N GLY A 122 2.18 -1.79 -1.08
CA GLY A 122 2.70 -1.45 -2.40
C GLY A 122 1.60 -0.93 -3.34
N THR A 123 2.00 -0.51 -4.53
CA THR A 123 1.09 0.10 -5.49
C THR A 123 0.42 -0.92 -6.42
N CYS A 124 -0.87 -0.72 -6.66
CA CYS A 124 -1.67 -1.52 -7.59
C CYS A 124 -1.72 -0.92 -9.00
N THR A 125 -1.35 0.37 -9.16
CA THR A 125 -1.40 1.14 -10.41
C THR A 125 -0.04 1.73 -10.72
N LYS A 126 0.14 2.31 -11.89
CA LYS A 126 1.27 3.21 -12.15
C LYS A 126 1.09 4.51 -11.37
N ALA A 127 2.21 5.15 -11.03
CA ALA A 127 2.20 6.51 -10.52
C ALA A 127 1.74 7.47 -11.63
N ILE A 128 0.88 8.41 -11.28
CA ILE A 128 0.36 9.44 -12.20
C ILE A 128 0.64 10.83 -11.62
N SER A 129 0.94 11.77 -12.50
CA SER A 129 1.09 13.17 -12.08
C SER A 129 -0.28 13.80 -11.85
N ILE A 130 -0.38 14.58 -10.79
CA ILE A 130 -1.57 15.36 -10.45
C ILE A 130 -1.23 16.84 -10.37
N SER A 131 -2.20 17.70 -10.61
CA SER A 131 -2.10 19.14 -10.54
C SER A 131 -2.99 19.72 -9.45
N ARG A 132 -2.64 20.91 -8.97
CA ARG A 132 -3.46 21.64 -8.01
C ARG A 132 -4.89 21.81 -8.56
N GLY A 133 -5.88 21.53 -7.73
CA GLY A 133 -7.30 21.53 -8.07
C GLY A 133 -7.84 20.20 -8.58
N ASP A 134 -6.97 19.22 -8.85
CA ASP A 134 -7.44 17.90 -9.26
C ASP A 134 -8.16 17.17 -8.14
N LYS A 135 -9.25 16.51 -8.53
CA LYS A 135 -10.02 15.59 -7.67
C LYS A 135 -9.66 14.17 -8.03
N ILE A 136 -9.00 13.51 -7.09
CA ILE A 136 -8.50 12.14 -7.26
C ILE A 136 -9.50 11.18 -6.63
N THR A 137 -9.78 10.08 -7.34
CA THR A 137 -10.60 8.97 -6.84
C THR A 137 -9.91 7.67 -7.15
N ALA A 138 -9.66 6.85 -6.14
CA ALA A 138 -9.27 5.46 -6.31
C ALA A 138 -10.44 4.58 -5.87
N ASP A 139 -10.99 3.84 -6.82
CA ASP A 139 -12.11 2.93 -6.62
C ASP A 139 -11.59 1.49 -6.53
N PHE A 140 -11.69 0.91 -5.36
CA PHE A 140 -11.32 -0.48 -5.06
C PHE A 140 -12.55 -1.40 -5.05
N GLY A 141 -13.63 -1.01 -5.73
CA GLY A 141 -14.85 -1.79 -5.78
C GLY A 141 -15.43 -2.10 -4.38
N LYS A 142 -15.61 -3.37 -4.08
CA LYS A 142 -16.19 -3.81 -2.78
C LYS A 142 -15.34 -3.40 -1.56
N LEU A 143 -14.05 -3.17 -1.74
CA LEU A 143 -13.18 -2.72 -0.65
C LEU A 143 -13.47 -1.27 -0.25
N GLY A 144 -13.96 -0.46 -1.17
CA GLY A 144 -14.32 0.93 -0.94
C GLY A 144 -13.63 1.90 -1.88
N ILE A 145 -13.87 3.18 -1.64
CA ILE A 145 -13.37 4.28 -2.48
C ILE A 145 -12.62 5.26 -1.60
N VAL A 146 -11.46 5.71 -2.07
CA VAL A 146 -10.69 6.81 -1.48
C VAL A 146 -10.76 8.02 -2.41
N LYS A 147 -11.05 9.19 -1.85
CA LYS A 147 -11.15 10.45 -2.60
C LYS A 147 -10.46 11.57 -1.87
N PHE A 148 -9.78 12.41 -2.61
CA PHE A 148 -9.28 13.70 -2.11
C PHE A 148 -9.20 14.74 -3.23
N GLU A 149 -9.08 16.00 -2.86
CA GLU A 149 -8.80 17.11 -3.76
C GLU A 149 -7.43 17.67 -3.43
N PHE A 150 -6.55 17.78 -4.43
CA PHE A 150 -5.21 18.32 -4.24
C PHE A 150 -5.29 19.85 -4.19
N LYS A 151 -5.24 20.39 -2.98
CA LYS A 151 -5.26 21.83 -2.69
C LYS A 151 -3.87 22.35 -2.32
N GLU A 152 -3.79 23.67 -2.10
CA GLU A 152 -2.57 24.31 -1.57
C GLU A 152 -2.22 23.80 -0.18
#